data_15f1f8352c1b9504326c28c75b336938
#
_entry.id   15f1f8352c1b9504326c28c75b336938
#
_cell.length_a   1.000
_cell.length_b   1.000
_cell.length_c   1.000
_cell.angle_alpha   90.00
_cell.angle_beta   90.00
_cell.angle_gamma   90.00
#
_symmetry.space_group_name_H-M   'P 1'
#
loop_
_entity.id
_entity.type
_entity.pdbx_description
1 polymer ?
#
loop_
_entity_poly.entity_id
_entity_poly.type
_entity_poly.pdbx_seq_one_letter_code
_entity_poly.pdbx_strand_id
1 'polypeptide(L)'
;TDDQIRVIRQFWQSFGSGSSCSDEQRHFLTIWESLADIYHRFRESLSAQGLAYEGMVYRAAAERLLDDEAVALPGDADGRYVVVGFNALSACEKRLFNRLKKSGRAEFYWDYDDYYVGNPDYEAGLFLRENIRNFPSQFFNGSSDTCGSGAPVHSF
;
A
#
# COMPACT_ATOMS: atom_id res chain seq x y z
N THR A 1 -11.14 1.83 -3.18
CA THR A 1 -11.82 1.75 -4.50
C THR A 1 -13.27 2.17 -4.32
N ASP A 2 -13.93 2.64 -5.40
CA ASP A 2 -15.34 3.09 -5.38
C ASP A 2 -16.29 2.00 -4.88
N ASP A 3 -15.96 0.74 -5.16
CA ASP A 3 -16.72 -0.41 -4.66
C ASP A 3 -16.70 -0.55 -3.15
N GLN A 4 -15.55 -0.31 -2.51
CA GLN A 4 -15.45 -0.35 -1.05
C GLN A 4 -16.25 0.79 -0.41
N ILE A 5 -16.20 1.98 -1.01
CA ILE A 5 -17.00 3.14 -0.57
C ILE A 5 -18.50 2.84 -0.73
N ARG A 6 -18.89 2.18 -1.81
CA ARG A 6 -20.29 1.77 -2.05
C ARG A 6 -20.78 0.80 -0.97
N VAL A 7 -20.00 -0.23 -0.64
CA VAL A 7 -20.35 -1.21 0.41
C VAL A 7 -20.48 -0.53 1.77
N ILE A 8 -19.54 0.36 2.13
CA ILE A 8 -19.60 1.13 3.35
C ILE A 8 -20.86 2.02 3.37
N ARG A 9 -21.15 2.69 2.24
CA ARG A 9 -22.35 3.53 2.14
C ARG A 9 -23.64 2.71 2.27
N GLN A 10 -23.74 1.54 1.65
CA GLN A 10 -24.89 0.64 1.79
C GLN A 10 -25.05 0.15 3.23
N PHE A 11 -23.96 -0.21 3.90
CA PHE A 11 -23.98 -0.55 5.30
C PHE A 11 -24.57 0.59 6.16
N TRP A 12 -24.10 1.82 5.97
CA TRP A 12 -24.60 2.98 6.70
C TRP A 12 -26.05 3.35 6.37
N GLN A 13 -26.47 3.17 5.11
CA GLN A 13 -27.87 3.37 4.73
C GLN A 13 -28.81 2.39 5.45
N SER A 14 -28.37 1.18 5.72
CA SER A 14 -29.15 0.20 6.48
C SER A 14 -29.37 0.61 7.94
N PHE A 15 -28.49 1.42 8.51
CA PHE A 15 -28.64 1.99 9.86
C PHE A 15 -29.59 3.19 9.92
N GLY A 16 -29.72 3.94 8.81
CA GLY A 16 -30.52 5.19 8.78
C GLY A 16 -31.92 5.08 8.18
N SER A 17 -32.25 3.95 7.52
CA SER A 17 -33.51 3.80 6.79
C SER A 17 -34.65 3.13 7.56
N GLY A 18 -34.42 2.74 8.82
CA GLY A 18 -35.45 2.18 9.69
C GLY A 18 -36.06 3.26 10.58
N SER A 19 -37.38 3.34 10.62
CA SER A 19 -38.16 4.26 11.46
C SER A 19 -38.01 4.03 12.98
N SER A 20 -37.11 3.18 13.41
CA SER A 20 -36.74 2.92 14.81
C SER A 20 -35.25 2.57 14.93
N CYS A 21 -34.41 3.59 14.84
CA CYS A 21 -33.03 3.43 15.29
C CYS A 21 -33.02 3.19 16.80
N SER A 22 -32.43 2.07 17.27
CA SER A 22 -32.34 1.81 18.71
C SER A 22 -31.45 2.86 19.40
N ASP A 23 -31.56 2.97 20.72
CA ASP A 23 -30.73 3.91 21.49
C ASP A 23 -29.25 3.55 21.36
N GLU A 24 -28.91 2.26 21.29
CA GLU A 24 -27.56 1.78 21.06
C GLU A 24 -27.02 2.18 19.70
N GLN A 25 -27.85 2.08 18.66
CA GLN A 25 -27.47 2.52 17.30
C GLN A 25 -27.21 4.03 17.23
N ARG A 26 -28.04 4.84 17.88
CA ARG A 26 -27.83 6.29 17.97
C ARG A 26 -26.55 6.63 18.73
N HIS A 27 -26.31 5.96 19.83
CA HIS A 27 -25.09 6.14 20.62
C HIS A 27 -23.84 5.77 19.78
N PHE A 28 -23.88 4.66 19.08
CA PHE A 28 -22.82 4.25 18.18
C PHE A 28 -22.54 5.29 17.07
N LEU A 29 -23.59 5.82 16.42
CA LEU A 29 -23.44 6.84 15.39
C LEU A 29 -22.82 8.12 15.95
N THR A 30 -23.22 8.56 17.15
CA THR A 30 -22.65 9.73 17.82
C THR A 30 -21.15 9.56 18.07
N ILE A 31 -20.72 8.38 18.54
CA ILE A 31 -19.29 8.05 18.72
C ILE A 31 -18.59 8.08 17.36
N TRP A 32 -19.18 7.45 16.36
CA TRP A 32 -18.60 7.36 15.02
C TRP A 32 -18.40 8.76 14.37
N GLU A 33 -19.37 9.62 14.47
CA GLU A 33 -19.27 11.00 13.97
C GLU A 33 -18.16 11.79 14.67
N SER A 34 -17.92 11.49 15.95
CA SER A 34 -16.86 12.14 16.74
C SER A 34 -15.45 11.63 16.41
N LEU A 35 -15.30 10.46 15.77
CA LEU A 35 -13.98 9.84 15.54
C LEU A 35 -13.08 10.69 14.65
N ALA A 36 -13.63 11.37 13.65
CA ALA A 36 -12.86 12.23 12.77
C ALA A 36 -12.24 13.40 13.53
N ASP A 37 -13.04 14.06 14.38
CA ASP A 37 -12.58 15.20 15.19
C ASP A 37 -11.56 14.76 16.24
N ILE A 38 -11.79 13.62 16.90
CA ILE A 38 -10.84 13.03 17.84
C ILE A 38 -9.51 12.75 17.14
N TYR A 39 -9.56 12.14 15.96
CA TYR A 39 -8.36 11.85 15.18
C TYR A 39 -7.58 13.10 14.80
N HIS A 40 -8.26 14.15 14.33
CA HIS A 40 -7.62 15.42 13.97
C HIS A 40 -6.98 16.07 15.17
N ARG A 41 -7.70 16.23 16.28
CA ARG A 41 -7.19 16.81 17.53
C ARG A 41 -6.01 16.02 18.10
N PHE A 42 -6.08 14.69 18.04
CA PHE A 42 -4.99 13.83 18.49
C PHE A 42 -3.72 14.07 17.67
N ARG A 43 -3.83 14.12 16.33
CA ARG A 43 -2.70 14.42 15.46
C ARG A 43 -2.11 15.81 15.72
N GLU A 44 -2.96 16.80 15.85
CA GLU A 44 -2.55 18.19 16.15
C GLU A 44 -1.82 18.26 17.49
N SER A 45 -2.35 17.61 18.51
CA SER A 45 -1.72 17.55 19.84
C SER A 45 -0.34 16.91 19.81
N LEU A 46 -0.19 15.79 19.08
CA LEU A 46 1.11 15.15 18.92
C LEU A 46 2.08 16.05 18.15
N SER A 47 1.64 16.65 17.05
CA SER A 47 2.47 17.54 16.23
C SER A 47 2.94 18.75 17.01
N ALA A 48 2.09 19.36 17.86
CA ALA A 48 2.44 20.48 18.70
C ALA A 48 3.53 20.14 19.73
N GLN A 49 3.64 18.88 20.12
CA GLN A 49 4.66 18.37 21.04
C GLN A 49 5.92 17.84 20.32
N GLY A 50 5.97 17.92 18.98
CA GLY A 50 7.05 17.34 18.19
C GLY A 50 7.03 15.81 18.19
N LEU A 51 5.88 15.19 18.49
CA LEU A 51 5.69 13.75 18.54
C LEU A 51 4.88 13.26 17.34
N ALA A 52 5.10 12.02 16.96
CA ALA A 52 4.31 11.35 15.93
C ALA A 52 4.29 9.83 16.17
N TYR A 53 3.19 9.18 15.85
CA TYR A 53 3.18 7.73 15.69
C TYR A 53 3.62 7.34 14.28
N GLU A 54 4.02 6.08 14.12
CA GLU A 54 4.64 5.57 12.88
C GLU A 54 3.81 5.89 11.62
N GLY A 55 2.50 5.66 11.65
CA GLY A 55 1.62 5.97 10.53
C GLY A 55 1.54 7.46 10.16
N MET A 56 1.72 8.38 11.13
CA MET A 56 1.86 9.83 10.83
C MET A 56 3.15 10.11 10.07
N VAL A 57 4.25 9.48 10.46
CA VAL A 57 5.56 9.67 9.82
C VAL A 57 5.51 9.15 8.38
N TYR A 58 5.00 7.93 8.18
CA TYR A 58 4.85 7.37 6.84
C TYR A 58 3.96 8.20 5.94
N ARG A 59 2.85 8.69 6.47
CA ARG A 59 1.94 9.54 5.71
C ARG A 59 2.60 10.86 5.32
N ALA A 60 3.23 11.54 6.27
CA ALA A 60 3.92 12.80 6.02
C ALA A 60 5.05 12.63 4.99
N ALA A 61 5.84 11.55 5.10
CA ALA A 61 6.87 11.23 4.12
C ALA A 61 6.27 10.99 2.72
N ALA A 62 5.19 10.21 2.63
CA ALA A 62 4.54 9.91 1.36
C ALA A 62 3.88 11.15 0.72
N GLU A 63 3.32 12.06 1.50
CA GLU A 63 2.76 13.33 1.03
C GLU A 63 3.88 14.24 0.48
N ARG A 64 4.99 14.39 1.19
CA ARG A 64 6.15 15.15 0.72
C ARG A 64 6.71 14.63 -0.61
N LEU A 65 6.70 13.33 -0.82
CA LEU A 65 7.17 12.73 -2.08
C LEU A 65 6.21 13.00 -3.26
N LEU A 66 4.97 13.41 -3.00
CA LEU A 66 4.01 13.79 -4.05
C LEU A 66 4.09 15.27 -4.40
N ASP A 67 4.25 16.12 -3.39
CA ASP A 67 4.14 17.57 -3.52
C ASP A 67 5.40 18.21 -4.09
N ASP A 68 6.55 17.56 -3.93
CA ASP A 68 7.82 18.11 -4.33
C ASP A 68 8.68 17.06 -5.07
N GLU A 69 8.76 17.20 -6.40
CA GLU A 69 9.68 16.40 -7.21
C GLU A 69 11.15 16.70 -6.89
N ALA A 70 11.44 17.82 -6.25
CA ALA A 70 12.78 18.21 -5.83
C ALA A 70 13.20 17.59 -4.49
N VAL A 71 12.31 16.92 -3.76
CA VAL A 71 12.71 16.19 -2.55
C VAL A 71 13.78 15.16 -2.91
N ALA A 72 14.97 15.40 -2.43
CA ALA A 72 16.09 14.48 -2.60
C ALA A 72 15.78 13.14 -1.96
N LEU A 73 15.87 12.07 -2.76
CA LEU A 73 15.82 10.73 -2.23
C LEU A 73 17.10 10.46 -1.41
N PRO A 74 17.02 9.70 -0.31
CA PRO A 74 18.20 9.37 0.48
C PRO A 74 19.29 8.71 -0.35
N GLY A 75 20.56 8.90 0.06
CA GLY A 75 21.72 8.32 -0.60
C GLY A 75 22.35 9.23 -1.66
N ASP A 76 23.41 8.74 -2.26
CA ASP A 76 24.17 9.47 -3.29
C ASP A 76 23.35 9.70 -4.55
N ALA A 77 23.65 10.77 -5.28
CA ALA A 77 22.92 11.13 -6.51
C ALA A 77 22.89 10.00 -7.54
N ASP A 78 23.96 9.21 -7.61
CA ASP A 78 24.11 8.07 -8.52
C ASP A 78 23.70 6.72 -7.90
N GLY A 79 23.29 6.73 -6.64
CA GLY A 79 22.92 5.53 -5.89
C GLY A 79 21.68 4.87 -6.47
N ARG A 80 21.67 3.52 -6.49
CA ARG A 80 20.51 2.71 -6.89
C ARG A 80 19.82 2.13 -5.68
N TYR A 81 18.51 2.02 -5.74
CA TYR A 81 17.69 1.35 -4.74
C TYR A 81 17.35 -0.05 -5.22
N VAL A 82 17.63 -1.04 -4.41
CA VAL A 82 17.26 -2.42 -4.69
C VAL A 82 16.17 -2.83 -3.72
N VAL A 83 14.99 -3.11 -4.25
CA VAL A 83 13.79 -3.48 -3.48
C VAL A 83 13.58 -4.98 -3.61
N VAL A 84 13.64 -5.70 -2.50
CA VAL A 84 13.59 -7.17 -2.46
C VAL A 84 12.64 -7.65 -1.37
N GLY A 85 11.90 -8.72 -1.63
CA GLY A 85 11.20 -9.50 -0.60
C GLY A 85 9.90 -8.88 -0.06
N PHE A 86 9.37 -7.85 -0.72
CA PHE A 86 8.07 -7.29 -0.35
C PHE A 86 6.93 -8.11 -0.94
N ASN A 87 5.80 -8.18 -0.21
CA ASN A 87 4.57 -8.81 -0.68
C ASN A 87 3.42 -7.78 -0.70
N ALA A 88 2.68 -7.64 0.38
CA ALA A 88 1.62 -6.63 0.48
C ALA A 88 2.23 -5.24 0.71
N LEU A 89 1.99 -4.32 -0.22
CA LEU A 89 2.48 -2.95 -0.11
C LEU A 89 1.38 -2.03 0.42
N SER A 90 1.71 -1.25 1.44
CA SER A 90 0.88 -0.14 1.90
C SER A 90 0.79 0.96 0.83
N ALA A 91 -0.20 1.85 0.98
CA ALA A 91 -0.33 2.99 0.07
C ALA A 91 0.90 3.93 0.10
N CYS A 92 1.56 4.06 1.25
CA CYS A 92 2.77 4.86 1.40
C CYS A 92 3.96 4.24 0.68
N GLU A 93 4.15 2.93 0.82
CA GLU A 93 5.20 2.19 0.11
C GLU A 93 4.99 2.21 -1.40
N LYS A 94 3.76 2.03 -1.87
CA LYS A 94 3.42 2.16 -3.31
C LYS A 94 3.78 3.55 -3.85
N ARG A 95 3.57 4.61 -3.09
CA ARG A 95 3.96 5.98 -3.46
C ARG A 95 5.47 6.12 -3.54
N LEU A 96 6.20 5.64 -2.54
CA LEU A 96 7.66 5.65 -2.53
C LEU A 96 8.22 4.87 -3.72
N PHE A 97 7.74 3.65 -3.97
CA PHE A 97 8.20 2.81 -5.06
C PHE A 97 7.89 3.43 -6.44
N ASN A 98 6.74 4.07 -6.59
CA ASN A 98 6.43 4.84 -7.80
C ASN A 98 7.42 6.00 -8.01
N ARG A 99 7.78 6.72 -6.94
CA ARG A 99 8.77 7.79 -7.01
C ARG A 99 10.15 7.27 -7.39
N LEU A 100 10.59 6.17 -6.76
CA LEU A 100 11.85 5.50 -7.06
C LEU A 100 11.89 4.98 -8.51
N LYS A 101 10.79 4.37 -8.98
CA LYS A 101 10.65 3.93 -10.36
C LYS A 101 10.77 5.09 -11.35
N LYS A 102 10.07 6.21 -11.10
CA LYS A 102 10.12 7.40 -11.95
C LYS A 102 11.51 8.03 -12.01
N SER A 103 12.28 7.96 -10.93
CA SER A 103 13.66 8.46 -10.91
C SER A 103 14.63 7.61 -11.73
N GLY A 104 14.23 6.43 -12.21
CA GLY A 104 15.09 5.49 -12.92
C GLY A 104 16.19 4.83 -12.04
N ARG A 105 16.10 5.00 -10.72
CA ARG A 105 17.10 4.57 -9.75
C ARG A 105 16.68 3.34 -8.95
N ALA A 106 15.56 2.69 -9.28
CA ALA A 106 15.07 1.55 -8.55
C ALA A 106 15.08 0.27 -9.38
N GLU A 107 15.48 -0.80 -8.75
CA GLU A 107 15.39 -2.17 -9.24
C GLU A 107 14.49 -2.96 -8.29
N PHE A 108 13.57 -3.75 -8.85
CA PHE A 108 12.58 -4.50 -8.07
C PHE A 108 12.79 -6.00 -8.29
N TYR A 109 12.81 -6.73 -7.20
CA TYR A 109 12.96 -8.19 -7.19
C TYR A 109 11.85 -8.79 -6.34
N TRP A 110 11.06 -9.67 -6.98
CA TRP A 110 9.93 -10.32 -6.35
C TRP A 110 10.24 -11.80 -6.21
N ASP A 111 10.11 -12.30 -5.00
CA ASP A 111 10.20 -13.73 -4.71
C ASP A 111 8.78 -14.31 -4.70
N TYR A 112 8.51 -15.26 -5.60
CA TYR A 112 7.18 -15.85 -5.75
C TYR A 112 7.25 -17.24 -6.36
N ASP A 113 6.21 -18.01 -6.09
CA ASP A 113 5.96 -19.30 -6.71
C ASP A 113 4.94 -19.10 -7.87
N ASP A 114 5.30 -19.56 -9.06
CA ASP A 114 4.47 -19.47 -10.27
C ASP A 114 3.10 -20.13 -10.08
N TYR A 115 3.02 -21.16 -9.24
CA TYR A 115 1.76 -21.81 -8.91
C TYR A 115 0.72 -20.83 -8.34
N TYR A 116 1.13 -19.94 -7.44
CA TYR A 116 0.23 -18.95 -6.82
C TYR A 116 0.02 -17.71 -7.67
N VAL A 117 1.04 -17.27 -8.36
CA VAL A 117 0.98 -16.03 -9.17
C VAL A 117 0.31 -16.30 -10.51
N GLY A 118 0.52 -17.48 -11.10
CA GLY A 118 -0.02 -17.86 -12.42
C GLY A 118 -1.54 -18.08 -12.42
N ASN A 119 -2.15 -18.38 -11.27
CA ASN A 119 -3.59 -18.58 -11.17
C ASN A 119 -4.26 -17.36 -10.52
N PRO A 120 -5.14 -16.63 -11.26
CA PRO A 120 -5.85 -15.46 -10.75
C PRO A 120 -6.80 -15.76 -9.58
N ASP A 121 -7.28 -16.99 -9.45
CA ASP A 121 -8.22 -17.39 -8.40
C ASP A 121 -7.54 -17.58 -7.03
N TYR A 122 -6.21 -17.65 -7.00
CA TYR A 122 -5.48 -17.80 -5.75
C TYR A 122 -5.20 -16.46 -5.09
N GLU A 123 -5.82 -16.22 -3.93
CA GLU A 123 -5.60 -14.99 -3.13
C GLU A 123 -4.14 -14.82 -2.71
N ALA A 124 -3.42 -15.90 -2.45
CA ALA A 124 -2.01 -15.85 -2.06
C ALA A 124 -1.12 -15.10 -3.07
N GLY A 125 -1.48 -15.14 -4.36
CA GLY A 125 -0.76 -14.41 -5.42
C GLY A 125 -1.26 -12.98 -5.66
N LEU A 126 -2.31 -12.52 -4.99
CA LEU A 126 -3.00 -11.26 -5.31
C LEU A 126 -2.05 -10.04 -5.30
N PHE A 127 -1.36 -9.83 -4.19
CA PHE A 127 -0.46 -8.68 -4.02
C PHE A 127 0.76 -8.77 -4.93
N LEU A 128 1.32 -9.95 -5.11
CA LEU A 128 2.46 -10.16 -5.99
C LEU A 128 2.12 -9.92 -7.46
N ARG A 129 0.95 -10.38 -7.92
CA ARG A 129 0.46 -10.06 -9.28
C ARG A 129 0.35 -8.54 -9.51
N GLU A 130 -0.15 -7.81 -8.51
CA GLU A 130 -0.23 -6.35 -8.57
C GLU A 130 1.17 -5.73 -8.60
N ASN A 131 2.08 -6.19 -7.75
CA ASN A 131 3.43 -5.67 -7.64
C ASN A 131 4.24 -5.92 -8.91
N ILE A 132 4.23 -7.13 -9.45
CA ILE A 132 4.94 -7.49 -10.69
C ILE A 132 4.44 -6.62 -11.86
N ARG A 133 3.14 -6.35 -11.93
CA ARG A 133 2.56 -5.48 -12.96
C ARG A 133 3.00 -4.03 -12.82
N ASN A 134 2.98 -3.51 -11.59
CA ASN A 134 3.25 -2.10 -11.33
C ASN A 134 4.76 -1.79 -11.28
N PHE A 135 5.54 -2.74 -10.79
CA PHE A 135 6.98 -2.62 -10.57
C PHE A 135 7.70 -3.86 -11.15
N PRO A 136 7.73 -4.00 -12.48
CA PRO A 136 8.35 -5.17 -13.11
C PRO A 136 9.84 -5.25 -12.78
N SER A 137 10.32 -6.48 -12.59
CA SER A 137 11.75 -6.72 -12.46
C SER A 137 12.44 -6.47 -13.82
N GLN A 138 13.53 -5.72 -13.81
CA GLN A 138 14.27 -5.40 -15.05
C GLN A 138 15.05 -6.60 -15.60
N PHE A 139 15.35 -7.59 -14.77
CA PHE A 139 16.14 -8.76 -15.16
C PHE A 139 15.35 -9.85 -15.89
N PHE A 140 14.03 -9.89 -15.76
CA PHE A 140 13.19 -10.94 -16.38
C PHE A 140 12.52 -10.52 -17.68
N ASN A 141 12.85 -9.35 -18.23
CA ASN A 141 12.37 -8.90 -19.54
C ASN A 141 13.22 -9.39 -20.72
N GLY A 142 14.10 -10.35 -20.49
CA GLY A 142 14.96 -10.90 -21.51
C GLY A 142 14.67 -12.36 -21.77
N SER A 143 14.06 -12.61 -22.93
CA SER A 143 13.96 -13.89 -23.63
C SER A 143 13.10 -15.00 -23.03
N SER A 144 11.98 -15.21 -23.67
CA SER A 144 11.37 -16.52 -23.87
C SER A 144 12.34 -17.46 -24.63
N ASP A 145 13.51 -17.70 -24.10
CA ASP A 145 14.37 -18.76 -24.60
C ASP A 145 14.34 -19.90 -23.57
N THR A 146 13.54 -20.90 -23.92
CA THR A 146 13.67 -22.30 -23.58
C THR A 146 14.84 -22.59 -22.63
N CYS A 147 14.60 -22.58 -21.34
CA CYS A 147 15.43 -23.35 -20.44
C CYS A 147 14.71 -24.66 -20.14
N GLY A 148 15.17 -25.69 -20.82
CA GLY A 148 14.86 -27.03 -20.46
C GLY A 148 15.36 -27.35 -19.07
N SER A 149 14.57 -28.13 -18.39
CA SER A 149 14.88 -29.07 -17.32
C SER A 149 15.87 -28.61 -16.23
N GLY A 150 15.35 -28.31 -15.06
CA GLY A 150 15.90 -28.93 -13.86
C GLY A 150 17.05 -28.22 -13.18
N ALA A 151 16.74 -27.30 -12.29
CA ALA A 151 17.48 -27.21 -11.04
C ALA A 151 16.51 -26.83 -9.91
N PRO A 152 16.43 -27.60 -8.82
CA PRO A 152 15.64 -27.21 -7.67
C PRO A 152 16.29 -26.00 -7.02
N VAL A 153 15.54 -24.91 -6.90
CA VAL A 153 15.94 -23.79 -6.05
C VAL A 153 15.87 -24.28 -4.61
N HIS A 154 17.01 -24.38 -3.97
CA HIS A 154 17.07 -24.71 -2.55
C HIS A 154 16.44 -23.58 -1.75
N SER A 155 15.32 -23.89 -1.10
CA SER A 155 14.80 -23.13 0.03
C SER A 155 15.81 -23.12 1.17
N PHE A 156 16.13 -21.96 1.68
CA PHE A 156 16.73 -21.76 3.00
C PHE A 156 15.65 -21.68 4.06
#